data_b655ae62cdc5978c9d97c829defa4fea
#
_entry.id   b655ae62cdc5978c9d97c829defa4fea
#
_cell.length_a   1.000
_cell.length_b   1.000
_cell.length_c   1.000
_cell.angle_alpha   90.00
_cell.angle_beta   90.00
_cell.angle_gamma   90.00
#
_symmetry.space_group_name_H-M   'P 1'
#
loop_
_entity.id
_entity.type
_entity.pdbx_description
1 polymer ?
#
loop_
_entity_poly.entity_id
_entity_poly.type
_entity_poly.pdbx_seq_one_letter_code
_entity_poly.pdbx_strand_id
1 'polypeptide(L)'
;RGMVEHYLPDASVDMVNSLSSSTLFHQAMICGDANVSAARYTGTSLTGELAMDPITDPTLAFESVVKGFDDKFNQVWFPSYGFANTYAFLVTREFAEENNLKTVSDLAALAPNLRAGVDNSWMEREGDGYEAVKETYGCDFQRVYPMQVGLVYDALQADEMDSVLGYSTDGRI
;
A
#
# COMPACT_ATOMS: atom_id res chain seq x y z
N ARG A 1 1.05 4.14 20.09
CA ARG A 1 1.50 4.70 21.35
C ARG A 1 0.42 4.50 22.42
N GLY A 2 -0.75 5.14 22.33
CA GLY A 2 -1.77 5.10 23.39
C GLY A 2 -2.19 3.71 23.86
N MET A 3 -2.28 2.71 22.99
CA MET A 3 -2.59 1.33 23.40
C MET A 3 -1.47 0.72 24.26
N VAL A 4 -0.21 0.90 23.88
CA VAL A 4 0.92 0.35 24.65
C VAL A 4 0.96 0.98 26.04
N GLU A 5 0.89 2.30 26.13
CA GLU A 5 0.88 3.03 27.40
C GLU A 5 -0.36 2.72 28.26
N HIS A 6 -1.49 2.37 27.65
CA HIS A 6 -2.70 1.96 28.37
C HIS A 6 -2.58 0.58 29.02
N TYR A 7 -2.05 -0.41 28.27
CA TYR A 7 -1.94 -1.78 28.78
C TYR A 7 -0.63 -2.06 29.51
N LEU A 8 0.38 -1.24 29.30
CA LEU A 8 1.70 -1.31 29.92
C LEU A 8 2.06 0.07 30.50
N PRO A 9 1.48 0.44 31.67
CA PRO A 9 1.63 1.78 32.21
C PRO A 9 3.07 2.20 32.57
N ASP A 10 3.95 1.24 32.75
CA ASP A 10 5.37 1.47 33.01
C ASP A 10 6.23 1.55 31.73
N ALA A 11 5.62 1.37 30.55
CA ALA A 11 6.31 1.46 29.28
C ALA A 11 6.31 2.89 28.75
N SER A 12 7.46 3.38 28.30
CA SER A 12 7.62 4.62 27.55
C SER A 12 7.66 4.30 26.05
N VAL A 13 6.94 5.06 25.24
CA VAL A 13 6.87 4.87 23.78
C VAL A 13 7.33 6.13 23.07
N ASP A 14 8.49 6.03 22.45
CA ASP A 14 8.99 7.04 21.52
C ASP A 14 8.55 6.69 20.09
N MET A 15 8.09 7.72 19.36
CA MET A 15 7.56 7.54 18.00
C MET A 15 8.61 7.96 16.98
N VAL A 16 9.04 7.01 16.14
CA VAL A 16 9.82 7.31 14.95
C VAL A 16 8.83 7.59 13.81
N ASN A 17 8.69 8.87 13.47
CA ASN A 17 7.73 9.33 12.47
C ASN A 17 8.38 9.55 11.10
N SER A 18 7.54 9.68 10.07
CA SER A 18 7.95 10.11 8.73
C SER A 18 8.86 9.12 7.97
N LEU A 19 8.80 7.84 8.32
CA LEU A 19 9.41 6.80 7.52
C LEU A 19 8.48 6.52 6.32
N SER A 20 8.89 6.91 5.14
CA SER A 20 8.02 6.96 3.94
C SER A 20 7.87 5.63 3.20
N SER A 21 8.59 4.58 3.60
CA SER A 21 8.51 3.27 2.94
C SER A 21 8.70 2.10 3.90
N SER A 22 8.20 0.91 3.52
CA SER A 22 8.41 -0.34 4.27
C SER A 22 9.89 -0.68 4.43
N THR A 23 10.70 -0.37 3.42
CA THR A 23 12.15 -0.57 3.44
C THR A 23 12.83 0.28 4.53
N LEU A 24 12.47 1.55 4.67
CA LEU A 24 13.01 2.41 5.72
C LEU A 24 12.59 1.96 7.12
N PHE A 25 11.33 1.53 7.28
CA PHE A 25 10.89 0.90 8.53
C PHE A 25 11.71 -0.34 8.88
N HIS A 26 11.96 -1.18 7.88
CA HIS A 26 12.74 -2.39 8.08
C HIS A 26 14.19 -2.09 8.46
N GLN A 27 14.82 -1.12 7.80
CA GLN A 27 16.16 -0.68 8.15
C GLN A 27 16.24 -0.13 9.58
N ALA A 28 15.28 0.70 9.99
CA ALA A 28 15.21 1.20 11.37
C ALA A 28 15.13 0.06 12.42
N MET A 29 14.37 -1.01 12.10
CA MET A 29 14.31 -2.20 12.96
C MET A 29 15.63 -2.96 12.99
N ILE A 30 16.32 -3.11 11.85
CA ILE A 30 17.63 -3.81 11.77
C ILE A 30 18.72 -3.01 12.49
N CYS A 31 18.74 -1.69 12.34
CA CYS A 31 19.74 -0.83 12.98
C CYS A 31 19.48 -0.60 14.48
N GLY A 32 18.31 -0.99 14.98
CA GLY A 32 17.93 -0.79 16.38
C GLY A 32 17.38 0.61 16.68
N ASP A 33 17.14 1.45 15.66
CA ASP A 33 16.51 2.76 15.80
C ASP A 33 15.03 2.66 16.18
N ALA A 34 14.40 1.53 15.83
CA ALA A 34 13.07 1.14 16.28
C ALA A 34 13.07 -0.34 16.70
N ASN A 35 12.26 -0.69 17.70
CA ASN A 35 12.12 -2.06 18.17
C ASN A 35 10.71 -2.64 18.03
N VAL A 36 9.74 -1.84 17.57
CA VAL A 36 8.38 -2.29 17.25
C VAL A 36 7.90 -1.56 15.99
N SER A 37 7.40 -2.32 15.03
CA SER A 37 6.61 -1.80 13.90
C SER A 37 5.13 -2.04 14.17
N ALA A 38 4.31 -0.99 14.16
CA ALA A 38 2.91 -1.08 14.57
C ALA A 38 2.02 -1.81 13.56
N ALA A 39 2.34 -1.72 12.27
CA ALA A 39 1.61 -2.41 11.20
C ALA A 39 2.54 -2.73 10.03
N ARG A 40 2.39 -3.96 9.52
CA ARG A 40 3.07 -4.43 8.32
C ARG A 40 2.09 -5.26 7.49
N TYR A 41 2.22 -5.18 6.18
CA TYR A 41 1.40 -5.98 5.27
C TYR A 41 2.18 -7.20 4.81
N THR A 42 1.57 -8.37 4.99
CA THR A 42 2.19 -9.67 4.70
C THR A 42 2.72 -9.75 3.27
N GLY A 43 1.90 -9.40 2.28
CA GLY A 43 2.30 -9.43 0.88
C GLY A 43 3.49 -8.51 0.56
N THR A 44 3.48 -7.28 1.10
CA THR A 44 4.58 -6.33 0.93
C THR A 44 5.88 -6.86 1.53
N SER A 45 5.82 -7.42 2.73
CA SER A 45 7.02 -7.95 3.41
C SER A 45 7.52 -9.25 2.80
N LEU A 46 6.62 -10.06 2.23
CA LEU A 46 6.99 -11.27 1.52
C LEU A 46 7.85 -10.96 0.28
N THR A 47 7.37 -10.07 -0.57
CA THR A 47 8.04 -9.74 -1.85
C THR A 47 9.18 -8.74 -1.66
N GLY A 48 9.02 -7.75 -0.79
CA GLY A 48 10.02 -6.72 -0.54
C GLY A 48 11.18 -7.20 0.33
N GLU A 49 10.96 -7.37 1.63
CA GLU A 49 12.06 -7.63 2.57
C GLU A 49 12.58 -9.06 2.50
N LEU A 50 11.72 -10.04 2.24
CA LEU A 50 12.14 -11.44 2.10
C LEU A 50 12.59 -11.80 0.69
N ALA A 51 12.23 -10.99 -0.32
CA ALA A 51 12.50 -11.23 -1.74
C ALA A 51 12.01 -12.62 -2.19
N MET A 52 10.81 -13.00 -1.77
CA MET A 52 10.13 -14.24 -2.14
C MET A 52 9.10 -13.96 -3.23
N ASP A 53 8.76 -14.97 -4.01
CA ASP A 53 7.66 -14.89 -4.97
C ASP A 53 6.32 -14.64 -4.25
N PRO A 54 5.36 -13.94 -4.89
CA PRO A 54 4.04 -13.71 -4.34
C PRO A 54 3.31 -15.02 -4.03
N ILE A 55 2.71 -15.09 -2.83
CA ILE A 55 1.88 -16.22 -2.39
C ILE A 55 0.46 -15.69 -2.26
N THR A 56 -0.47 -16.27 -3.01
CA THR A 56 -1.88 -15.84 -3.04
C THR A 56 -2.71 -16.38 -1.87
N ASP A 57 -2.32 -17.53 -1.30
CA ASP A 57 -2.97 -18.04 -0.09
C ASP A 57 -2.53 -17.21 1.13
N PRO A 58 -3.45 -16.55 1.84
CA PRO A 58 -3.11 -15.64 2.92
C PRO A 58 -2.50 -16.35 4.13
N THR A 59 -2.85 -17.61 4.39
CA THR A 59 -2.31 -18.41 5.50
C THR A 59 -0.87 -18.78 5.22
N LEU A 60 -0.61 -19.34 4.04
CA LEU A 60 0.75 -19.69 3.63
C LEU A 60 1.66 -18.47 3.52
N ALA A 61 1.14 -17.36 3.01
CA ALA A 61 1.88 -16.10 2.94
C ALA A 61 2.28 -15.62 4.35
N PHE A 62 1.35 -15.64 5.30
CA PHE A 62 1.61 -15.24 6.68
C PHE A 62 2.64 -16.15 7.36
N GLU A 63 2.48 -17.48 7.27
CA GLU A 63 3.43 -18.44 7.83
C GLU A 63 4.84 -18.27 7.25
N SER A 64 4.93 -18.02 5.94
CA SER A 64 6.20 -17.76 5.25
C SER A 64 6.89 -16.50 5.76
N VAL A 65 6.12 -15.44 6.01
CA VAL A 65 6.64 -14.19 6.55
C VAL A 65 7.08 -14.36 8.00
N VAL A 66 6.26 -14.99 8.85
CA VAL A 66 6.61 -15.28 10.25
C VAL A 66 7.95 -16.01 10.31
N LYS A 67 8.06 -17.11 9.56
CA LYS A 67 9.29 -17.90 9.52
C LYS A 67 10.48 -17.14 8.93
N GLY A 68 10.26 -16.44 7.81
CA GLY A 68 11.34 -15.74 7.12
C GLY A 68 11.91 -14.57 7.92
N PHE A 69 11.08 -13.84 8.67
CA PHE A 69 11.54 -12.75 9.53
C PHE A 69 12.26 -13.25 10.78
N ASP A 70 11.81 -14.36 11.36
CA ASP A 70 12.52 -15.00 12.46
C ASP A 70 13.90 -15.50 12.00
N ASP A 71 13.95 -16.30 10.94
CA ASP A 71 15.18 -16.90 10.44
C ASP A 71 16.23 -15.87 9.95
N LYS A 72 15.78 -14.81 9.23
CA LYS A 72 16.71 -13.86 8.61
C LYS A 72 17.06 -12.65 9.47
N PHE A 73 16.12 -12.20 10.29
CA PHE A 73 16.22 -10.91 10.96
C PHE A 73 16.06 -10.99 12.48
N ASN A 74 15.76 -12.19 13.02
CA ASN A 74 15.44 -12.39 14.44
C ASN A 74 14.31 -11.45 14.90
N GLN A 75 13.27 -11.33 14.07
CA GLN A 75 12.09 -10.49 14.31
C GLN A 75 10.84 -11.34 14.44
N VAL A 76 10.04 -11.08 15.46
CA VAL A 76 8.80 -11.80 15.75
C VAL A 76 7.62 -11.08 15.11
N TRP A 77 6.82 -11.82 14.35
CA TRP A 77 5.53 -11.37 13.84
C TRP A 77 4.40 -11.85 14.73
N PHE A 78 3.55 -10.92 15.13
CA PHE A 78 2.34 -11.21 15.90
C PHE A 78 1.17 -11.58 14.96
N PRO A 79 0.11 -12.23 15.49
CA PRO A 79 -1.08 -12.54 14.70
C PRO A 79 -1.68 -11.31 14.02
N SER A 80 -2.35 -11.54 12.87
CA SER A 80 -3.00 -10.49 12.09
C SER A 80 -4.04 -9.72 12.90
N TYR A 81 -4.17 -8.42 12.61
CA TYR A 81 -5.25 -7.57 13.11
C TYR A 81 -6.63 -7.95 12.56
N GLY A 82 -6.72 -8.84 11.56
CA GLY A 82 -7.97 -9.30 10.99
C GLY A 82 -8.54 -8.41 9.90
N PHE A 83 -7.75 -7.50 9.32
CA PHE A 83 -8.14 -6.73 8.14
C PHE A 83 -7.15 -6.93 6.99
N ALA A 84 -7.61 -6.65 5.77
CA ALA A 84 -6.80 -6.63 4.56
C ALA A 84 -6.81 -5.23 3.94
N ASN A 85 -5.71 -4.87 3.27
CA ASN A 85 -5.62 -3.67 2.47
C ASN A 85 -5.41 -4.07 1.01
N THR A 86 -6.09 -3.37 0.11
CA THR A 86 -5.92 -3.53 -1.34
C THR A 86 -5.89 -2.18 -2.02
N TYR A 87 -5.33 -2.16 -3.23
CA TYR A 87 -5.38 -1.00 -4.11
C TYR A 87 -6.74 -0.93 -4.83
N ALA A 88 -7.18 0.30 -5.10
CA ALA A 88 -8.33 0.55 -5.96
C ALA A 88 -8.10 1.85 -6.72
N PHE A 89 -8.48 1.87 -8.00
CA PHE A 89 -8.62 3.15 -8.70
C PHE A 89 -9.90 3.84 -8.28
N LEU A 90 -9.81 5.09 -7.94
CA LEU A 90 -10.92 5.94 -7.57
C LEU A 90 -11.14 6.97 -8.67
N VAL A 91 -12.40 7.23 -8.95
CA VAL A 91 -12.90 8.29 -9.82
C VAL A 91 -14.07 8.98 -9.11
N THR A 92 -14.48 10.14 -9.57
CA THR A 92 -15.70 10.75 -9.04
C THR A 92 -16.92 9.89 -9.39
N ARG A 93 -17.96 9.95 -8.56
CA ARG A 93 -19.21 9.22 -8.81
C ARG A 93 -19.85 9.65 -10.14
N GLU A 94 -19.85 10.94 -10.42
CA GLU A 94 -20.38 11.48 -11.66
C GLU A 94 -19.65 10.89 -12.87
N PHE A 95 -18.33 10.89 -12.87
CA PHE A 95 -17.51 10.31 -13.93
C PHE A 95 -17.77 8.80 -14.11
N ALA A 96 -17.90 8.05 -13.00
CA ALA A 96 -18.21 6.64 -13.06
C ALA A 96 -19.59 6.35 -13.67
N GLU A 97 -20.61 7.14 -13.31
CA GLU A 97 -21.98 6.99 -13.80
C GLU A 97 -22.08 7.37 -15.29
N GLU A 98 -21.50 8.51 -15.69
CA GLU A 98 -21.49 8.98 -17.08
C GLU A 98 -20.81 7.98 -18.03
N ASN A 99 -19.76 7.32 -17.59
CA ASN A 99 -18.98 6.38 -18.39
C ASN A 99 -19.30 4.91 -18.08
N ASN A 100 -20.29 4.62 -17.21
CA ASN A 100 -20.70 3.29 -16.79
C ASN A 100 -19.51 2.42 -16.29
N LEU A 101 -18.59 3.03 -15.51
CA LEU A 101 -17.41 2.35 -14.98
C LEU A 101 -17.76 1.46 -13.79
N LYS A 102 -17.29 0.21 -13.83
CA LYS A 102 -17.48 -0.78 -12.75
C LYS A 102 -16.22 -1.56 -12.44
N THR A 103 -15.31 -1.65 -13.39
CA THR A 103 -14.08 -2.45 -13.30
C THR A 103 -12.87 -1.66 -13.79
N VAL A 104 -11.66 -2.14 -13.43
CA VAL A 104 -10.41 -1.59 -13.97
C VAL A 104 -10.36 -1.71 -15.50
N SER A 105 -10.94 -2.77 -16.07
CA SER A 105 -10.99 -2.94 -17.52
C SER A 105 -11.87 -1.90 -18.22
N ASP A 106 -12.95 -1.44 -17.57
CA ASP A 106 -13.76 -0.33 -18.10
C ASP A 106 -12.95 0.98 -18.08
N LEU A 107 -12.22 1.24 -16.98
CA LEU A 107 -11.34 2.39 -16.86
C LEU A 107 -10.20 2.37 -17.88
N ALA A 108 -9.63 1.17 -18.14
CA ALA A 108 -8.56 0.99 -19.09
C ALA A 108 -8.92 1.46 -20.50
N ALA A 109 -10.18 1.30 -20.92
CA ALA A 109 -10.67 1.76 -22.22
C ALA A 109 -10.62 3.30 -22.35
N LEU A 110 -10.70 4.04 -21.25
CA LEU A 110 -10.65 5.50 -21.19
C LEU A 110 -9.27 6.05 -20.83
N ALA A 111 -8.43 5.23 -20.21
CA ALA A 111 -7.13 5.59 -19.63
C ALA A 111 -6.23 6.43 -20.57
N PRO A 112 -6.18 6.18 -21.92
CA PRO A 112 -5.36 6.98 -22.82
C PRO A 112 -5.74 8.48 -22.90
N ASN A 113 -6.88 8.86 -22.34
CA ASN A 113 -7.33 10.26 -22.31
C ASN A 113 -7.37 10.83 -20.88
N LEU A 114 -6.96 10.04 -19.87
CA LEU A 114 -7.10 10.39 -18.46
C LEU A 114 -5.75 10.67 -17.80
N ARG A 115 -5.77 11.58 -16.82
CA ARG A 115 -4.67 11.85 -15.90
C ARG A 115 -4.86 11.01 -14.64
N ALA A 116 -3.83 10.29 -14.22
CA ALA A 116 -3.86 9.49 -13.00
C ALA A 116 -2.90 10.01 -11.93
N GLY A 117 -3.38 10.13 -10.70
CA GLY A 117 -2.57 10.40 -9.52
C GLY A 117 -2.29 9.12 -8.76
N VAL A 118 -1.02 8.81 -8.50
CA VAL A 118 -0.62 7.57 -7.79
C VAL A 118 0.44 7.89 -6.75
N ASP A 119 0.59 7.05 -5.72
CA ASP A 119 1.70 7.23 -4.80
C ASP A 119 3.04 6.78 -5.40
N ASN A 120 4.12 7.46 -4.95
CA ASN A 120 5.46 7.21 -5.47
C ASN A 120 5.92 5.76 -5.28
N SER A 121 5.59 5.16 -4.13
CA SER A 121 6.04 3.79 -3.82
C SER A 121 5.37 2.77 -4.72
N TRP A 122 4.07 2.94 -4.99
CA TRP A 122 3.32 2.04 -5.86
C TRP A 122 3.76 2.15 -7.32
N MET A 123 4.11 3.34 -7.77
CA MET A 123 4.58 3.56 -9.15
C MET A 123 5.80 2.69 -9.50
N GLU A 124 6.69 2.47 -8.53
CA GLU A 124 7.96 1.76 -8.70
C GLU A 124 7.89 0.27 -8.32
N ARG A 125 6.71 -0.24 -7.90
CA ARG A 125 6.59 -1.63 -7.45
C ARG A 125 6.64 -2.60 -8.62
N GLU A 126 7.45 -3.64 -8.48
CA GLU A 126 7.45 -4.78 -9.39
C GLU A 126 6.31 -5.74 -9.06
N GLY A 127 5.63 -6.24 -10.08
CA GLY A 127 4.61 -7.31 -9.98
C GLY A 127 3.21 -6.85 -9.56
N ASP A 128 3.05 -5.72 -8.85
CA ASP A 128 1.74 -5.18 -8.43
C ASP A 128 1.66 -3.64 -8.48
N GLY A 129 2.62 -2.99 -9.13
CA GLY A 129 2.64 -1.55 -9.38
C GLY A 129 2.02 -1.17 -10.73
N TYR A 130 2.34 0.04 -11.20
CA TYR A 130 1.73 0.61 -12.39
C TYR A 130 1.98 -0.24 -13.65
N GLU A 131 3.21 -0.69 -13.88
CA GLU A 131 3.54 -1.50 -15.06
C GLU A 131 2.78 -2.84 -15.07
N ALA A 132 2.63 -3.49 -13.91
CA ALA A 132 1.85 -4.72 -13.79
C ALA A 132 0.35 -4.50 -14.10
N VAL A 133 -0.23 -3.38 -13.67
CA VAL A 133 -1.61 -3.00 -14.01
C VAL A 133 -1.75 -2.72 -15.49
N LYS A 134 -0.80 -2.01 -16.08
CA LYS A 134 -0.76 -1.72 -17.51
C LYS A 134 -0.66 -3.01 -18.35
N GLU A 135 0.21 -3.94 -17.97
CA GLU A 135 0.36 -5.24 -18.63
C GLU A 135 -0.91 -6.12 -18.50
N THR A 136 -1.51 -6.14 -17.29
CA THR A 136 -2.64 -7.03 -16.99
C THR A 136 -3.96 -6.53 -17.60
N TYR A 137 -4.22 -5.22 -17.51
CA TYR A 137 -5.52 -4.64 -17.87
C TYR A 137 -5.47 -3.76 -19.13
N GLY A 138 -4.28 -3.46 -19.66
CA GLY A 138 -4.11 -2.48 -20.72
C GLY A 138 -4.38 -1.04 -20.25
N CYS A 139 -4.29 -0.77 -18.95
CA CYS A 139 -4.61 0.51 -18.35
C CYS A 139 -3.42 1.48 -18.47
N ASP A 140 -3.26 2.07 -19.64
CA ASP A 140 -2.19 3.01 -19.97
C ASP A 140 -2.70 4.45 -19.98
N PHE A 141 -2.53 5.15 -18.87
CA PHE A 141 -3.02 6.51 -18.72
C PHE A 141 -2.27 7.51 -19.62
N GLN A 142 -2.98 8.54 -20.08
CA GLN A 142 -2.37 9.65 -20.84
C GLN A 142 -1.17 10.24 -20.11
N ARG A 143 -1.31 10.39 -18.79
CA ARG A 143 -0.25 10.87 -17.92
C ARG A 143 -0.45 10.37 -16.49
N VAL A 144 0.64 9.91 -15.88
CA VAL A 144 0.66 9.49 -14.48
C VAL A 144 1.49 10.49 -13.67
N TYR A 145 0.95 10.90 -12.54
CA TYR A 145 1.57 11.86 -11.63
C TYR A 145 1.88 11.16 -10.30
N PRO A 146 3.14 10.77 -10.06
CA PRO A 146 3.56 10.30 -8.76
C PRO A 146 3.48 11.42 -7.73
N MET A 147 2.85 11.17 -6.58
CA MET A 147 2.69 12.14 -5.51
C MET A 147 2.66 11.47 -4.14
N GLN A 148 2.63 12.25 -3.08
CA GLN A 148 2.44 11.69 -1.75
C GLN A 148 1.02 11.15 -1.58
N VAL A 149 0.87 10.01 -0.92
CA VAL A 149 -0.42 9.32 -0.74
C VAL A 149 -1.51 10.21 -0.15
N GLY A 150 -1.14 11.18 0.68
CA GLY A 150 -2.08 12.15 1.25
C GLY A 150 -2.68 13.13 0.25
N LEU A 151 -2.02 13.37 -0.87
CA LEU A 151 -2.41 14.39 -1.86
C LEU A 151 -3.28 13.83 -2.99
N VAL A 152 -3.28 12.52 -3.22
CA VAL A 152 -4.03 11.92 -4.34
C VAL A 152 -5.53 12.21 -4.28
N TYR A 153 -6.12 12.17 -3.08
CA TYR A 153 -7.56 12.40 -2.90
C TYR A 153 -7.94 13.87 -3.10
N ASP A 154 -7.11 14.78 -2.59
CA ASP A 154 -7.32 16.23 -2.77
C ASP A 154 -7.23 16.60 -4.25
N ALA A 155 -6.28 16.00 -4.99
CA ALA A 155 -6.11 16.22 -6.43
C ALA A 155 -7.33 15.71 -7.25
N LEU A 156 -7.95 14.58 -6.84
CA LEU A 156 -9.19 14.11 -7.45
C LEU A 156 -10.36 15.07 -7.19
N GLN A 157 -10.51 15.52 -5.94
CA GLN A 157 -11.58 16.46 -5.57
C GLN A 157 -11.44 17.84 -6.23
N ALA A 158 -10.22 18.23 -6.55
CA ALA A 158 -9.93 19.51 -7.20
C ALA A 158 -9.95 19.43 -8.75
N ASP A 159 -10.39 18.31 -9.33
CA ASP A 159 -10.37 18.06 -10.80
C ASP A 159 -8.96 18.17 -11.43
N GLU A 160 -7.92 18.05 -10.63
CA GLU A 160 -6.55 18.02 -11.12
C GLU A 160 -6.20 16.65 -11.71
N MET A 161 -6.83 15.59 -11.20
CA MET A 161 -6.72 14.20 -11.67
C MET A 161 -8.10 13.66 -12.02
N ASP A 162 -8.15 12.82 -13.05
CA ASP A 162 -9.38 12.14 -13.49
C ASP A 162 -9.57 10.81 -12.79
N SER A 163 -8.48 10.18 -12.37
CA SER A 163 -8.44 8.97 -11.55
C SER A 163 -7.28 9.01 -10.58
N VAL A 164 -7.43 8.38 -9.41
CA VAL A 164 -6.33 8.24 -8.45
C VAL A 164 -6.26 6.82 -7.89
N LEU A 165 -5.06 6.40 -7.49
CA LEU A 165 -4.88 5.17 -6.74
C LEU A 165 -5.20 5.42 -5.27
N GLY A 166 -6.13 4.64 -4.74
CA GLY A 166 -6.50 4.65 -3.33
C GLY A 166 -6.24 3.32 -2.64
N TYR A 167 -6.45 3.32 -1.33
CA TYR A 167 -6.24 2.17 -0.46
C TYR A 167 -7.53 1.86 0.30
N SER A 168 -7.98 0.60 0.29
CA SER A 168 -9.24 0.18 0.91
C SER A 168 -9.33 0.44 2.42
N THR A 169 -8.22 0.73 3.08
CA THR A 169 -8.15 1.06 4.51
C THR A 169 -8.06 2.56 4.78
N ASP A 170 -8.11 3.40 3.75
CA ASP A 170 -8.05 4.87 3.94
C ASP A 170 -9.43 5.41 4.33
N GLY A 171 -9.51 6.14 5.44
CA GLY A 171 -10.73 6.69 5.98
C GLY A 171 -11.31 7.89 5.22
N ARG A 172 -10.72 8.26 4.09
CA ARG A 172 -11.19 9.34 3.19
C ARG A 172 -12.02 8.83 2.01
N ILE A 173 -12.18 7.50 1.88
CA ILE A 173 -13.00 6.83 0.86
C ILE A 173 -14.42 6.63 1.37
#